data_166f841263f41c00643a1b1ff81f6e4c
#
_entry.id   166f841263f41c00643a1b1ff81f6e4c
#
_cell.length_a   1.000
_cell.length_b   1.000
_cell.length_c   1.000
_cell.angle_alpha   90.00
_cell.angle_beta   90.00
_cell.angle_gamma   90.00
#
_symmetry.space_group_name_H-M   'P 1'
#
loop_
_entity.id
_entity.type
_entity.pdbx_description
1 polymer ?
#
loop_
_entity_poly.entity_id
_entity_poly.type
_entity_poly.pdbx_seq_one_letter_code
_entity_poly.pdbx_strand_id
1 'polypeptide(L)'
;ALQDKDVDVVYTDEDKILGPDWKNVNPNFKPDFNIDLLRSYNYITHFYCVKTELIKEVGGFSDKYDGAQDYDIILRTTEKAHKIAHVSKILYHWRMHSNSTAANPESKKYCHEAGRRAVEDHLNRMGIEAQVQLSKLFGGYRIRYATPGNPMISIVIPNKDHYKDLDLCVT
;
A
#
# COMPACT_ATOMS: atom_id res chain seq x y z
N ALA A 1 -6.50 13.85 -14.88
CA ALA A 1 -5.99 12.48 -14.88
C ALA A 1 -6.78 11.60 -15.85
N LEU A 2 -8.11 11.50 -15.72
CA LEU A 2 -8.94 10.61 -16.58
C LEU A 2 -9.01 11.04 -18.07
N GLN A 3 -8.61 12.26 -18.41
CA GLN A 3 -8.50 12.73 -19.80
C GLN A 3 -7.20 12.29 -20.48
N ASP A 4 -6.21 11.90 -19.70
CA ASP A 4 -4.96 11.33 -20.20
C ASP A 4 -5.18 9.85 -20.50
N LYS A 5 -5.17 9.51 -21.79
CA LYS A 5 -5.44 8.14 -22.29
C LYS A 5 -4.38 7.12 -21.87
N ASP A 6 -3.20 7.61 -21.49
CA ASP A 6 -2.09 6.74 -21.08
C ASP A 6 -2.19 6.30 -19.62
N VAL A 7 -3.05 6.96 -18.82
CA VAL A 7 -3.25 6.60 -17.41
C VAL A 7 -4.13 5.36 -17.30
N ASP A 8 -3.62 4.33 -16.67
CA ASP A 8 -4.30 3.06 -16.44
C ASP A 8 -4.97 2.99 -15.07
N VAL A 9 -4.37 3.64 -14.08
CA VAL A 9 -4.81 3.65 -12.68
C VAL A 9 -4.82 5.07 -12.15
N VAL A 10 -5.88 5.43 -11.42
CA VAL A 10 -5.99 6.70 -10.68
C VAL A 10 -6.41 6.40 -9.25
N TYR A 11 -5.78 7.03 -8.29
CA TYR A 11 -6.24 7.03 -6.90
C TYR A 11 -6.24 8.45 -6.31
N THR A 12 -6.98 8.64 -5.23
CA THR A 12 -7.18 9.95 -4.60
C THR A 12 -6.92 9.90 -3.11
N ASP A 13 -6.84 11.07 -2.48
CA ASP A 13 -6.90 11.18 -1.03
C ASP A 13 -8.32 10.88 -0.52
N GLU A 14 -8.43 10.59 0.77
CA GLU A 14 -9.68 10.26 1.43
C GLU A 14 -9.77 10.91 2.80
N ASP A 15 -10.97 10.96 3.34
CA ASP A 15 -11.23 11.18 4.76
C ASP A 15 -12.32 10.24 5.28
N LYS A 16 -12.73 10.45 6.51
CA LYS A 16 -13.81 9.67 7.13
C LYS A 16 -14.96 10.58 7.48
N ILE A 17 -16.18 10.04 7.41
CA ILE A 17 -17.39 10.73 7.85
C ILE A 17 -17.88 10.07 9.13
N LEU A 18 -18.11 10.88 10.15
CA LEU A 18 -18.56 10.43 11.46
C LEU A 18 -19.92 11.05 11.83
N GLY A 19 -20.81 10.19 12.36
CA GLY A 19 -22.06 10.58 13.00
C GLY A 19 -23.15 11.05 12.05
N PRO A 20 -24.32 11.45 12.62
CA PRO A 20 -25.47 11.91 11.86
C PRO A 20 -25.24 13.22 11.15
N ASP A 21 -24.33 14.06 11.65
CA ASP A 21 -24.02 15.39 11.09
C ASP A 21 -22.99 15.35 9.95
N TRP A 22 -22.60 14.17 9.50
CA TRP A 22 -21.67 13.97 8.37
C TRP A 22 -20.35 14.73 8.52
N LYS A 23 -19.83 14.78 9.74
CA LYS A 23 -18.59 15.49 10.02
C LYS A 23 -17.39 14.77 9.42
N ASN A 24 -16.64 15.48 8.59
CA ASN A 24 -15.38 14.98 8.02
C ASN A 24 -14.28 14.97 9.09
N VAL A 25 -13.61 13.84 9.22
CA VAL A 25 -12.55 13.60 10.20
C VAL A 25 -11.43 12.74 9.60
N ASN A 26 -10.25 12.82 10.21
CA ASN A 26 -9.11 11.94 9.88
C ASN A 26 -8.76 11.93 8.39
N PRO A 27 -8.38 13.09 7.79
CA PRO A 27 -7.92 13.11 6.42
C PRO A 27 -6.67 12.25 6.24
N ASN A 28 -6.62 11.50 5.13
CA ASN A 28 -5.51 10.66 4.73
C ASN A 28 -4.96 11.19 3.41
N PHE A 29 -3.86 11.93 3.47
CA PHE A 29 -3.14 12.43 2.32
C PHE A 29 -2.12 11.39 1.88
N LYS A 30 -2.18 11.00 0.63
CA LYS A 30 -1.37 9.91 0.09
C LYS A 30 -0.19 10.46 -0.72
N PRO A 31 0.94 9.77 -0.75
CA PRO A 31 2.03 10.14 -1.66
C PRO A 31 1.70 9.74 -3.10
N ASP A 32 2.50 10.21 -4.05
CA ASP A 32 2.55 9.64 -5.39
C ASP A 32 2.91 8.16 -5.33
N PHE A 33 2.65 7.44 -6.43
CA PHE A 33 2.79 5.99 -6.44
C PHE A 33 4.17 5.52 -5.99
N ASN A 34 4.18 4.69 -4.96
CA ASN A 34 5.37 4.08 -4.39
C ASN A 34 5.11 2.59 -4.14
N ILE A 35 5.78 1.73 -4.90
CA ILE A 35 5.58 0.28 -4.82
C ILE A 35 6.05 -0.30 -3.48
N ASP A 36 7.11 0.20 -2.89
CA ASP A 36 7.62 -0.32 -1.61
C ASP A 36 6.68 0.03 -0.46
N LEU A 37 6.08 1.22 -0.51
CA LEU A 37 5.02 1.60 0.42
C LEU A 37 3.79 0.72 0.21
N LEU A 38 3.37 0.47 -1.04
CA LEU A 38 2.25 -0.40 -1.35
C LEU A 38 2.48 -1.83 -0.87
N ARG A 39 3.68 -2.37 -0.96
CA ARG A 39 4.04 -3.67 -0.39
C ARG A 39 3.94 -3.69 1.13
N SER A 40 4.16 -2.55 1.78
CA SER A 40 4.14 -2.44 3.24
C SER A 40 2.74 -2.29 3.82
N TYR A 41 1.81 -1.67 3.12
CA TYR A 41 0.39 -1.59 3.44
C TYR A 41 -0.42 -1.03 2.28
N ASN A 42 -1.73 -1.32 2.25
CA ASN A 42 -2.63 -0.82 1.21
C ASN A 42 -2.98 0.67 1.45
N TYR A 43 -2.10 1.59 1.04
CA TYR A 43 -2.32 3.02 1.19
C TYR A 43 -3.22 3.62 0.10
N ILE A 44 -3.43 2.91 -1.01
CA ILE A 44 -4.18 3.39 -2.18
C ILE A 44 -5.70 3.42 -1.93
N THR A 45 -6.21 2.45 -1.18
CA THR A 45 -7.64 2.35 -0.84
C THR A 45 -8.01 3.46 0.16
N HIS A 46 -9.00 4.32 -0.09
CA HIS A 46 -9.90 4.59 -1.19
C HIS A 46 -9.57 5.99 -1.76
N PHE A 47 -9.95 6.42 -2.89
CA PHE A 47 -10.69 5.91 -4.00
C PHE A 47 -9.71 5.33 -5.03
N TYR A 48 -10.07 4.25 -5.64
CA TYR A 48 -9.27 3.55 -6.65
C TYR A 48 -10.07 3.39 -7.94
N CYS A 49 -9.52 3.83 -9.05
CA CYS A 49 -10.11 3.73 -10.39
C CYS A 49 -9.08 3.13 -11.34
N VAL A 50 -9.49 2.15 -12.12
CA VAL A 50 -8.61 1.40 -13.02
C VAL A 50 -9.32 1.09 -14.32
N LYS A 51 -8.60 1.01 -15.45
CA LYS A 51 -9.15 0.60 -16.74
C LYS A 51 -9.77 -0.79 -16.63
N THR A 52 -10.97 -0.95 -17.17
CA THR A 52 -11.71 -2.23 -17.13
C THR A 52 -10.94 -3.36 -17.84
N GLU A 53 -10.22 -3.03 -18.90
CA GLU A 53 -9.38 -3.99 -19.64
C GLU A 53 -8.31 -4.57 -18.74
N LEU A 54 -7.69 -3.75 -17.88
CA LEU A 54 -6.66 -4.19 -16.95
C LEU A 54 -7.22 -5.12 -15.87
N ILE A 55 -8.44 -4.83 -15.37
CA ILE A 55 -9.14 -5.75 -14.44
C ILE A 55 -9.40 -7.10 -15.10
N LYS A 56 -9.81 -7.11 -16.37
CA LYS A 56 -10.05 -8.36 -17.12
C LYS A 56 -8.75 -9.13 -17.36
N GLU A 57 -7.67 -8.43 -17.72
CA GLU A 57 -6.35 -9.03 -17.94
C GLU A 57 -5.82 -9.77 -16.70
N VAL A 58 -5.99 -9.18 -15.51
CA VAL A 58 -5.55 -9.80 -14.28
C VAL A 58 -6.54 -10.83 -13.71
N GLY A 59 -7.67 -11.07 -14.37
CA GLY A 59 -8.64 -12.09 -13.99
C GLY A 59 -9.66 -11.68 -12.93
N GLY A 60 -9.82 -10.37 -12.65
CA GLY A 60 -10.81 -9.86 -11.70
C GLY A 60 -10.46 -10.13 -10.22
N PHE A 61 -11.47 -10.07 -9.36
CA PHE A 61 -11.33 -10.39 -7.93
C PHE A 61 -11.18 -11.89 -7.69
N SER A 62 -10.47 -12.25 -6.63
CA SER A 62 -10.24 -13.64 -6.21
C SER A 62 -10.71 -13.84 -4.77
N ASP A 63 -11.47 -14.90 -4.53
CA ASP A 63 -11.93 -15.37 -3.22
C ASP A 63 -10.78 -15.83 -2.32
N LYS A 64 -9.64 -16.19 -2.91
CA LYS A 64 -8.40 -16.54 -2.18
C LYS A 64 -7.99 -15.47 -1.16
N TYR A 65 -8.36 -14.19 -1.42
CA TYR A 65 -7.96 -13.05 -0.59
C TYR A 65 -9.14 -12.37 0.08
N ASP A 66 -10.20 -13.10 0.39
CA ASP A 66 -11.32 -12.55 1.15
C ASP A 66 -10.85 -11.80 2.40
N GLY A 67 -11.36 -10.57 2.56
CA GLY A 67 -10.92 -9.63 3.59
C GLY A 67 -9.73 -8.75 3.21
N ALA A 68 -9.05 -9.01 2.08
CA ALA A 68 -7.99 -8.20 1.48
C ALA A 68 -8.06 -8.23 -0.07
N GLN A 69 -9.24 -8.49 -0.62
CA GLN A 69 -9.48 -8.59 -2.06
C GLN A 69 -9.18 -7.30 -2.82
N ASP A 70 -9.38 -6.15 -2.18
CA ASP A 70 -9.02 -4.84 -2.68
C ASP A 70 -7.50 -4.67 -2.79
N TYR A 71 -6.77 -5.14 -1.81
CA TYR A 71 -5.31 -5.08 -1.82
C TYR A 71 -4.71 -5.98 -2.90
N ASP A 72 -5.22 -7.21 -3.03
CA ASP A 72 -4.79 -8.15 -4.08
C ASP A 72 -5.01 -7.56 -5.49
N ILE A 73 -6.22 -7.03 -5.77
CA ILE A 73 -6.50 -6.48 -7.10
C ILE A 73 -5.67 -5.24 -7.41
N ILE A 74 -5.39 -4.39 -6.40
CA ILE A 74 -4.53 -3.23 -6.55
C ILE A 74 -3.10 -3.68 -6.89
N LEU A 75 -2.54 -4.65 -6.18
CA LEU A 75 -1.20 -5.19 -6.46
C LEU A 75 -1.13 -5.74 -7.89
N ARG A 76 -2.06 -6.62 -8.29
CA ARG A 76 -2.06 -7.23 -9.64
C ARG A 76 -2.25 -6.22 -10.76
N THR A 77 -3.08 -5.22 -10.58
CA THR A 77 -3.30 -4.19 -11.61
C THR A 77 -2.14 -3.20 -11.69
N THR A 78 -1.52 -2.84 -10.55
CA THR A 78 -0.33 -1.97 -10.57
C THR A 78 0.91 -2.66 -11.13
N GLU A 79 1.00 -4.01 -11.09
CA GLU A 79 2.04 -4.78 -11.77
C GLU A 79 2.00 -4.63 -13.31
N LYS A 80 0.83 -4.37 -13.86
CA LYS A 80 0.56 -4.31 -15.30
C LYS A 80 0.37 -2.89 -15.83
N ALA A 81 0.07 -1.95 -14.96
CA ALA A 81 -0.20 -0.57 -15.33
C ALA A 81 1.04 0.12 -15.91
N HIS A 82 0.89 0.79 -17.04
CA HIS A 82 1.94 1.64 -17.62
C HIS A 82 2.05 2.98 -16.89
N LYS A 83 0.92 3.54 -16.48
CA LYS A 83 0.89 4.83 -15.81
C LYS A 83 -0.13 4.86 -14.68
N ILE A 84 0.33 5.21 -13.50
CA ILE A 84 -0.46 5.36 -12.29
C ILE A 84 -0.43 6.84 -11.89
N ALA A 85 -1.59 7.44 -11.70
CA ALA A 85 -1.72 8.85 -11.33
C ALA A 85 -2.37 9.00 -9.95
N HIS A 86 -1.80 9.87 -9.15
CA HIS A 86 -2.38 10.35 -7.91
C HIS A 86 -3.08 11.68 -8.12
N VAL A 87 -4.29 11.82 -7.62
CA VAL A 87 -4.99 13.10 -7.53
C VAL A 87 -4.99 13.53 -6.07
N SER A 88 -4.11 14.45 -5.72
CA SER A 88 -3.92 14.96 -4.34
C SER A 88 -5.09 15.86 -3.90
N LYS A 89 -6.27 15.26 -3.84
CA LYS A 89 -7.52 15.86 -3.38
C LYS A 89 -8.35 14.81 -2.67
N ILE A 90 -9.01 15.18 -1.59
CA ILE A 90 -9.98 14.34 -0.89
C ILE A 90 -11.24 14.26 -1.77
N LEU A 91 -11.41 13.13 -2.45
CA LEU A 91 -12.55 12.85 -3.33
C LEU A 91 -13.35 11.63 -2.88
N TYR A 92 -12.99 11.06 -1.75
CA TYR A 92 -13.70 9.93 -1.14
C TYR A 92 -13.87 10.16 0.37
N HIS A 93 -15.08 9.87 0.86
CA HIS A 93 -15.43 10.00 2.27
C HIS A 93 -15.91 8.65 2.81
N TRP A 94 -15.09 8.01 3.62
CA TRP A 94 -15.42 6.70 4.18
C TRP A 94 -16.33 6.83 5.40
N ARG A 95 -17.55 6.31 5.28
CA ARG A 95 -18.52 6.33 6.37
C ARG A 95 -18.11 5.36 7.48
N MET A 96 -17.89 5.89 8.66
CA MET A 96 -17.66 5.09 9.86
C MET A 96 -18.98 4.61 10.47
N HIS A 97 -19.09 3.33 10.81
CA HIS A 97 -20.19 2.77 11.56
C HIS A 97 -19.71 1.71 12.55
N SER A 98 -20.49 1.48 13.62
CA SER A 98 -20.11 0.59 14.75
C SER A 98 -19.95 -0.88 14.34
N ASN A 99 -20.58 -1.32 13.25
CA ASN A 99 -20.54 -2.72 12.77
C ASN A 99 -19.50 -2.95 11.67
N SER A 100 -18.53 -2.03 11.49
CA SER A 100 -17.47 -2.24 10.50
C SER A 100 -16.56 -3.40 10.89
N THR A 101 -16.03 -4.13 9.89
CA THR A 101 -15.04 -5.22 10.06
C THR A 101 -13.85 -4.78 10.93
N ALA A 102 -13.58 -3.49 10.97
CA ALA A 102 -12.55 -2.89 11.82
C ALA A 102 -12.83 -3.04 13.33
N ALA A 103 -14.07 -3.37 13.74
CA ALA A 103 -14.45 -3.52 15.14
C ALA A 103 -14.27 -4.95 15.69
N ASN A 104 -14.19 -5.99 14.83
CA ASN A 104 -14.06 -7.38 15.26
C ASN A 104 -12.61 -7.87 15.21
N PRO A 105 -12.01 -8.28 16.37
CA PRO A 105 -10.61 -8.74 16.41
C PRO A 105 -10.33 -10.00 15.59
N GLU A 106 -11.28 -10.96 15.50
CA GLU A 106 -11.09 -12.17 14.70
C GLU A 106 -11.15 -11.91 13.21
N SER A 107 -12.08 -11.06 12.76
CA SER A 107 -12.13 -10.58 11.37
C SER A 107 -10.83 -9.88 10.96
N LYS A 108 -10.21 -9.13 11.89
CA LYS A 108 -8.92 -8.49 11.66
C LYS A 108 -7.81 -9.49 11.39
N LYS A 109 -7.76 -10.61 12.09
CA LYS A 109 -6.69 -11.59 11.96
C LYS A 109 -6.70 -12.25 10.57
N TYR A 110 -7.87 -12.71 10.10
CA TYR A 110 -7.92 -13.35 8.78
C TYR A 110 -7.67 -12.36 7.63
N CYS A 111 -8.18 -11.12 7.72
CA CYS A 111 -7.91 -10.07 6.74
C CYS A 111 -6.41 -9.75 6.66
N HIS A 112 -5.76 -9.64 7.84
CA HIS A 112 -4.33 -9.35 7.91
C HIS A 112 -3.50 -10.48 7.27
N GLU A 113 -3.88 -11.73 7.52
CA GLU A 113 -3.23 -12.89 6.91
C GLU A 113 -3.53 -13.00 5.40
N ALA A 114 -4.74 -12.67 4.95
CA ALA A 114 -5.08 -12.61 3.53
C ALA A 114 -4.24 -11.56 2.79
N GLY A 115 -4.06 -10.38 3.38
CA GLY A 115 -3.20 -9.34 2.82
C GLY A 115 -1.72 -9.75 2.79
N ARG A 116 -1.23 -10.47 3.82
CA ARG A 116 0.13 -11.04 3.80
C ARG A 116 0.32 -11.96 2.60
N ARG A 117 -0.64 -12.88 2.35
CA ARG A 117 -0.59 -13.77 1.18
C ARG A 117 -0.64 -13.00 -0.14
N ALA A 118 -1.46 -11.93 -0.21
CA ALA A 118 -1.53 -11.10 -1.42
C ALA A 118 -0.18 -10.45 -1.75
N VAL A 119 0.53 -9.94 -0.74
CA VAL A 119 1.88 -9.38 -0.92
C VAL A 119 2.90 -10.47 -1.28
N GLU A 120 2.84 -11.63 -0.64
CA GLU A 120 3.73 -12.76 -0.93
C GLU A 120 3.59 -13.24 -2.37
N ASP A 121 2.35 -13.41 -2.83
CA ASP A 121 2.06 -13.80 -4.21
C ASP A 121 2.44 -12.70 -5.22
N HIS A 122 2.30 -11.42 -4.85
CA HIS A 122 2.82 -10.31 -5.65
C HIS A 122 4.35 -10.42 -5.83
N LEU A 123 5.10 -10.60 -4.75
CA LEU A 123 6.56 -10.73 -4.82
C LEU A 123 6.98 -11.94 -5.67
N ASN A 124 6.28 -13.07 -5.53
CA ASN A 124 6.51 -14.27 -6.34
C ASN A 124 6.27 -14.00 -7.84
N ARG A 125 5.16 -13.32 -8.20
CA ARG A 125 4.87 -12.92 -9.60
C ARG A 125 5.94 -12.01 -10.19
N MET A 126 6.50 -11.13 -9.35
CA MET A 126 7.57 -10.20 -9.73
C MET A 126 8.96 -10.84 -9.74
N GLY A 127 9.10 -12.11 -9.36
CA GLY A 127 10.39 -12.79 -9.25
C GLY A 127 11.28 -12.23 -8.13
N ILE A 128 10.71 -11.66 -7.10
CA ILE A 128 11.42 -11.04 -5.98
C ILE A 128 11.48 -12.02 -4.82
N GLU A 129 12.69 -12.47 -4.49
CA GLU A 129 12.90 -13.34 -3.33
C GLU A 129 12.86 -12.50 -2.04
N ALA A 130 11.85 -12.75 -1.22
CA ALA A 130 11.65 -12.06 0.04
C ALA A 130 10.74 -12.84 1.00
N GLN A 131 10.78 -12.49 2.28
CA GLN A 131 9.87 -12.99 3.31
C GLN A 131 8.90 -11.90 3.73
N VAL A 132 7.61 -12.20 3.76
CA VAL A 132 6.56 -11.29 4.21
C VAL A 132 6.14 -11.64 5.62
N GLN A 133 6.30 -10.72 6.54
CA GLN A 133 5.95 -10.87 7.95
C GLN A 133 4.82 -9.90 8.31
N LEU A 134 3.89 -10.34 9.17
CA LEU A 134 2.91 -9.45 9.76
C LEU A 134 3.60 -8.39 10.64
N SER A 135 3.23 -7.14 10.49
CA SER A 135 3.68 -6.09 11.40
C SER A 135 2.80 -6.02 12.64
N LYS A 136 3.22 -5.26 13.67
CA LYS A 136 2.38 -4.97 14.83
C LYS A 136 1.18 -4.06 14.48
N LEU A 137 1.29 -3.31 13.39
CA LEU A 137 0.21 -2.49 12.87
C LEU A 137 -0.71 -3.35 12.01
N PHE A 138 -2.01 -3.36 12.30
CA PHE A 138 -3.00 -4.06 11.49
C PHE A 138 -2.99 -3.54 10.04
N GLY A 139 -2.98 -4.48 9.07
CA GLY A 139 -2.86 -4.14 7.64
C GLY A 139 -1.45 -3.75 7.19
N GLY A 140 -0.47 -3.75 8.11
CA GLY A 140 0.93 -3.48 7.78
C GLY A 140 1.77 -4.76 7.66
N TYR A 141 2.73 -4.76 6.74
CA TYR A 141 3.60 -5.90 6.42
C TYR A 141 5.06 -5.46 6.41
N ARG A 142 5.93 -6.33 6.89
CA ARG A 142 7.37 -6.15 6.83
C ARG A 142 7.95 -7.09 5.78
N ILE A 143 8.57 -6.50 4.76
CA ILE A 143 9.24 -7.27 3.71
C ILE A 143 10.71 -7.38 4.05
N ARG A 144 11.22 -8.60 4.09
CA ARG A 144 12.64 -8.91 4.21
C ARG A 144 13.13 -9.47 2.89
N TYR A 145 13.70 -8.60 2.07
CA TYR A 145 14.28 -8.98 0.79
C TYR A 145 15.52 -9.85 1.00
N ALA A 146 15.68 -10.87 0.17
CA ALA A 146 16.94 -11.59 0.09
C ALA A 146 18.02 -10.69 -0.48
N THR A 147 19.16 -10.64 0.18
CA THR A 147 20.31 -9.88 -0.31
C THR A 147 21.37 -10.88 -0.78
N PRO A 148 21.46 -11.15 -2.08
CA PRO A 148 22.43 -12.12 -2.59
C PRO A 148 23.85 -11.57 -2.43
N GLY A 149 24.75 -12.45 -1.92
CA GLY A 149 26.15 -12.10 -1.72
C GLY A 149 26.40 -11.09 -0.59
N ASN A 150 27.53 -10.41 -0.68
CA ASN A 150 27.92 -9.33 0.25
C ASN A 150 28.06 -8.03 -0.55
N PRO A 151 26.95 -7.31 -0.81
CA PRO A 151 27.02 -6.05 -1.55
C PRO A 151 27.81 -5.00 -0.75
N MET A 152 28.64 -4.25 -1.44
CA MET A 152 29.28 -3.08 -0.84
C MET A 152 28.23 -1.97 -0.65
N ILE A 153 28.15 -1.45 0.56
CA ILE A 153 27.25 -0.35 0.93
C ILE A 153 28.07 0.90 1.16
N SER A 154 27.75 1.98 0.48
CA SER A 154 28.33 3.29 0.74
C SER A 154 27.36 4.12 1.59
N ILE A 155 27.84 4.61 2.72
CA ILE A 155 27.07 5.51 3.59
C ILE A 155 27.62 6.92 3.40
N VAL A 156 26.79 7.84 2.95
CA VAL A 156 27.16 9.25 2.76
C VAL A 156 26.59 10.06 3.91
N ILE A 157 27.46 10.61 4.76
CA ILE A 157 27.08 11.42 5.91
C ILE A 157 27.55 12.86 5.67
N PRO A 158 26.64 13.82 5.43
CA PRO A 158 27.01 15.22 5.33
C PRO A 158 27.49 15.72 6.69
N ASN A 159 28.74 16.19 6.76
CA ASN A 159 29.29 16.73 8.00
C ASN A 159 30.15 17.96 7.70
N LYS A 160 30.05 18.99 8.56
CA LYS A 160 30.93 20.15 8.54
C LYS A 160 31.26 20.53 9.99
N ASP A 161 32.52 20.38 10.37
CA ASP A 161 33.11 20.82 11.66
C ASP A 161 32.50 20.16 12.93
N HIS A 162 31.68 19.09 12.78
CA HIS A 162 31.02 18.34 13.86
C HIS A 162 31.56 16.92 13.98
N TYR A 163 32.89 16.75 14.17
CA TYR A 163 33.50 15.42 14.20
C TYR A 163 32.99 14.52 15.32
N LYS A 164 32.59 15.11 16.50
CA LYS A 164 32.04 14.34 17.62
C LYS A 164 30.69 13.70 17.28
N ASP A 165 29.84 14.43 16.55
CA ASP A 165 28.53 13.92 16.08
C ASP A 165 28.73 12.84 15.02
N LEU A 166 29.71 13.03 14.13
CA LEU A 166 30.06 12.01 13.14
C LEU A 166 30.57 10.73 13.80
N ASP A 167 31.43 10.83 14.80
CA ASP A 167 31.97 9.70 15.55
C ASP A 167 30.84 8.89 16.22
N LEU A 168 29.86 9.57 16.81
CA LEU A 168 28.67 8.93 17.38
C LEU A 168 27.75 8.24 16.34
N CYS A 169 27.80 8.69 15.08
CA CYS A 169 27.00 8.09 13.99
C CYS A 169 27.62 6.81 13.43
N VAL A 170 28.96 6.63 13.54
CA VAL A 170 29.69 5.52 12.89
C VAL A 170 30.17 4.46 13.88
N THR A 171 30.05 4.70 15.17
CA THR A 171 30.33 3.75 16.26
C THR A 171 29.06 3.07 16.75
#